data_c58aa11c1e8f9dc126b9f894d0bbbc01
#
_entry.id   c58aa11c1e8f9dc126b9f894d0bbbc01
#
_cell.length_a   1.000
_cell.length_b   1.000
_cell.length_c   1.000
_cell.angle_alpha   90.00
_cell.angle_beta   90.00
_cell.angle_gamma   90.00
#
_symmetry.space_group_name_H-M   'P 1'
#
loop_
_entity.id
_entity.type
_entity.pdbx_description
1 polymer ?
#
loop_
_entity_poly.entity_id
_entity_poly.type
_entity_poly.pdbx_seq_one_letter_code
_entity_poly.pdbx_strand_id
1 'polypeptide(L)'
;MNRTYNPILERTDVPKRWLRSTLPAPELGTAHVLVRSAAEPIVVWHGQPASAARLGDYRRYVIDVANHGISFTVKAASAEAVFPFAVRVELACRVLNPFTIARDNIQDMTAALFPRWPARSGTPRRGSTCCARRTRPGRSNCG
;
A
#
# COMPACT_ATOMS: atom_id res chain seq x y z
N MET A 1 19.94 12.67 2.85
CA MET A 1 19.72 11.59 1.87
C MET A 1 18.30 11.07 2.00
N ASN A 2 17.56 10.98 0.91
CA ASN A 2 16.24 10.34 0.91
C ASN A 2 16.44 8.82 0.94
N ARG A 3 15.73 8.12 1.80
CA ARG A 3 15.74 6.66 1.89
C ARG A 3 14.38 6.14 1.42
N THR A 4 14.40 5.37 0.36
CA THR A 4 13.24 4.67 -0.18
C THR A 4 13.53 3.18 -0.31
N TYR A 5 12.50 2.38 -0.62
CA TYR A 5 12.68 0.99 -0.98
C TYR A 5 11.67 0.57 -2.06
N ASN A 6 12.05 -0.49 -2.79
CA ASN A 6 11.17 -1.12 -3.77
C ASN A 6 10.41 -2.28 -3.10
N PRO A 7 9.10 -2.21 -2.99
CA PRO A 7 8.30 -3.29 -2.39
C PRO A 7 8.15 -4.51 -3.32
N ILE A 8 8.44 -4.40 -4.62
CA ILE A 8 8.39 -5.52 -5.57
C ILE A 8 9.78 -6.16 -5.60
N LEU A 9 9.92 -7.32 -4.96
CA LEU A 9 11.19 -8.06 -4.92
C LEU A 9 11.43 -8.85 -6.20
N GLU A 10 10.37 -9.47 -6.74
CA GLU A 10 10.47 -10.31 -7.93
C GLU A 10 9.18 -10.23 -8.75
N ARG A 11 9.32 -10.36 -10.05
CA ARG A 11 8.23 -10.48 -11.00
C ARG A 11 8.54 -11.60 -12.00
N THR A 12 7.70 -12.63 -12.03
CA THR A 12 7.91 -13.82 -12.87
C THR A 12 6.62 -14.20 -13.58
N ASP A 13 6.70 -14.42 -14.89
CA ASP A 13 5.60 -15.00 -15.65
C ASP A 13 5.68 -16.53 -15.54
N VAL A 14 4.63 -17.16 -15.02
CA VAL A 14 4.58 -18.60 -14.79
C VAL A 14 3.61 -19.25 -15.79
N PRO A 15 4.13 -20.02 -16.75
CA PRO A 15 3.30 -20.67 -17.77
C PRO A 15 2.53 -21.86 -17.18
N LYS A 16 1.40 -22.17 -17.78
CA LYS A 16 0.48 -23.25 -17.38
C LYS A 16 1.15 -24.64 -17.19
N ARG A 17 2.26 -24.89 -17.89
CA ARG A 17 2.97 -26.17 -17.82
C ARG A 17 3.58 -26.45 -16.43
N TRP A 18 3.80 -25.45 -15.62
CA TRP A 18 4.39 -25.55 -14.28
C TRP A 18 3.37 -25.88 -13.18
N LEU A 19 2.09 -25.98 -13.52
CA LEU A 19 0.99 -26.20 -12.59
C LEU A 19 0.97 -27.58 -11.89
N ARG A 20 1.87 -28.46 -12.23
CA ARG A 20 2.07 -29.71 -11.50
C ARG A 20 3.03 -29.59 -10.31
N SER A 21 3.76 -28.49 -10.21
CA SER A 21 4.60 -28.20 -9.06
C SER A 21 3.85 -27.28 -8.09
N THR A 22 3.93 -27.61 -6.82
CA THR A 22 3.44 -26.72 -5.75
C THR A 22 4.17 -25.39 -5.85
N LEU A 23 3.41 -24.28 -5.83
CA LEU A 23 4.01 -22.96 -5.71
C LEU A 23 4.86 -22.90 -4.44
N PRO A 24 6.08 -22.37 -4.51
CA PRO A 24 6.86 -22.14 -3.31
C PRO A 24 6.08 -21.26 -2.36
N ALA A 25 6.06 -21.60 -1.08
CA ALA A 25 5.43 -20.78 -0.06
C ALA A 25 6.16 -19.43 0.04
N PRO A 26 5.43 -18.32 0.29
CA PRO A 26 6.06 -17.04 0.55
C PRO A 26 6.98 -17.13 1.76
N GLU A 27 8.13 -16.49 1.68
CA GLU A 27 9.05 -16.35 2.80
C GLU A 27 8.46 -15.42 3.88
N LEU A 28 9.02 -15.49 5.09
CA LEU A 28 8.63 -14.60 6.17
C LEU A 28 8.87 -13.13 5.75
N GLY A 29 7.86 -12.28 5.95
CA GLY A 29 7.93 -10.87 5.54
C GLY A 29 7.62 -10.64 4.06
N THR A 30 7.21 -11.68 3.30
CA THR A 30 6.78 -11.55 1.91
C THR A 30 5.36 -12.04 1.68
N ALA A 31 4.75 -11.61 0.58
CA ALA A 31 3.50 -12.15 0.07
C ALA A 31 3.61 -12.35 -1.44
N HIS A 32 2.98 -13.41 -1.96
CA HIS A 32 2.87 -13.61 -3.40
C HIS A 32 1.54 -13.07 -3.92
N VAL A 33 1.59 -12.29 -4.98
CA VAL A 33 0.40 -11.85 -5.71
C VAL A 33 0.40 -12.52 -7.07
N LEU A 34 -0.64 -13.29 -7.33
CA LEU A 34 -0.83 -14.03 -8.58
C LEU A 34 -1.87 -13.30 -9.41
N VAL A 35 -1.46 -12.73 -10.52
CA VAL A 35 -2.31 -11.94 -11.41
C VAL A 35 -2.55 -12.70 -12.70
N ARG A 36 -3.81 -12.83 -13.11
CA ARG A 36 -4.27 -13.42 -14.37
C ARG A 36 -4.99 -12.39 -15.21
N SER A 37 -4.97 -12.58 -16.53
CA SER A 37 -5.57 -11.60 -17.47
C SER A 37 -7.09 -11.46 -17.35
N ALA A 38 -7.80 -12.46 -16.83
CA ALA A 38 -9.28 -12.49 -16.81
C ALA A 38 -9.87 -13.03 -15.50
N ALA A 39 -9.14 -13.00 -14.40
CA ALA A 39 -9.63 -13.47 -13.12
C ALA A 39 -9.17 -12.58 -11.97
N GLU A 40 -9.86 -12.66 -10.85
CA GLU A 40 -9.44 -11.98 -9.64
C GLU A 40 -8.02 -12.41 -9.22
N PRO A 41 -7.19 -11.46 -8.82
CA PRO A 41 -5.85 -11.74 -8.32
C PRO A 41 -5.94 -12.50 -6.99
N ILE A 42 -5.01 -13.40 -6.80
CA ILE A 42 -4.90 -14.19 -5.57
C ILE A 42 -3.70 -13.68 -4.78
N VAL A 43 -3.92 -13.34 -3.51
CA VAL A 43 -2.84 -12.99 -2.58
C VAL A 43 -2.58 -14.19 -1.67
N VAL A 44 -1.35 -14.66 -1.64
CA VAL A 44 -0.89 -15.75 -0.77
C VAL A 44 0.06 -15.17 0.25
N TRP A 45 -0.29 -15.30 1.52
CA TRP A 45 0.54 -14.84 2.64
C TRP A 45 1.46 -15.96 3.14
N HIS A 46 2.52 -15.59 3.85
CA HIS A 46 3.37 -16.53 4.54
C HIS A 46 2.55 -17.50 5.40
N GLY A 47 2.87 -18.80 5.30
CA GLY A 47 2.15 -19.86 6.02
C GLY A 47 0.82 -20.30 5.40
N GLN A 48 0.37 -19.66 4.33
CA GLN A 48 -0.83 -20.08 3.59
C GLN A 48 -0.46 -21.00 2.44
N PRO A 49 -1.16 -22.14 2.28
CA PRO A 49 -0.95 -23.00 1.13
C PRO A 49 -1.49 -22.31 -0.14
N ALA A 50 -0.65 -22.19 -1.15
CA ALA A 50 -1.09 -21.77 -2.46
C ALA A 50 -1.75 -22.93 -3.18
N SER A 51 -3.08 -22.91 -3.30
CA SER A 51 -3.81 -23.88 -4.11
C SER A 51 -3.60 -23.59 -5.60
N ALA A 52 -2.53 -24.10 -6.16
CA ALA A 52 -2.15 -23.93 -7.55
C ALA A 52 -3.04 -24.67 -8.55
N ALA A 53 -3.89 -25.59 -8.08
CA ALA A 53 -4.57 -26.59 -8.91
C ALA A 53 -5.54 -26.04 -9.98
N ARG A 54 -5.83 -24.73 -10.00
CA ARG A 54 -6.78 -24.12 -10.93
C ARG A 54 -6.24 -22.86 -11.65
N LEU A 55 -4.95 -22.61 -11.53
CA LEU A 55 -4.35 -21.44 -12.15
C LEU A 55 -3.92 -21.78 -13.58
N GLY A 56 -4.42 -21.01 -14.56
CA GLY A 56 -3.86 -20.98 -15.91
C GLY A 56 -2.52 -20.25 -15.92
N ASP A 57 -2.15 -19.63 -17.02
CA ASP A 57 -1.00 -18.72 -17.05
C ASP A 57 -1.23 -17.57 -16.08
N TYR A 58 -0.23 -17.27 -15.27
CA TYR A 58 -0.30 -16.16 -14.32
C TYR A 58 1.05 -15.47 -14.16
N ARG A 59 1.00 -14.23 -13.73
CA ARG A 59 2.17 -13.46 -13.33
C ARG A 59 2.25 -13.45 -11.81
N ARG A 60 3.40 -13.91 -11.29
CA ARG A 60 3.70 -13.89 -9.87
C ARG A 60 4.51 -12.63 -9.55
N TYR A 61 4.06 -11.91 -8.54
CA TYR A 61 4.82 -10.86 -7.87
C TYR A 61 5.17 -11.35 -6.47
N VAL A 62 6.42 -11.16 -6.07
CA VAL A 62 6.86 -11.33 -4.69
C VAL A 62 6.95 -9.93 -4.09
N ILE A 63 6.10 -9.64 -3.12
CA ILE A 63 5.96 -8.34 -2.50
C ILE A 63 6.52 -8.39 -1.08
N ASP A 64 7.37 -7.43 -0.75
CA ASP A 64 7.88 -7.21 0.60
C ASP A 64 6.79 -6.57 1.45
N VAL A 65 6.39 -7.24 2.53
CA VAL A 65 5.38 -6.79 3.49
C VAL A 65 5.96 -6.56 4.88
N ALA A 66 7.29 -6.59 5.01
CA ALA A 66 7.98 -6.25 6.25
C ALA A 66 7.89 -4.75 6.57
N ASN A 67 8.30 -4.38 7.77
CA ASN A 67 8.37 -2.97 8.16
C ASN A 67 9.66 -2.34 7.63
N HIS A 68 9.54 -1.21 6.95
CA HIS A 68 10.67 -0.45 6.43
C HIS A 68 10.64 1.00 6.89
N GLY A 69 11.83 1.54 7.20
CA GLY A 69 12.00 2.97 7.43
C GLY A 69 12.24 3.69 6.11
N ILE A 70 11.45 4.71 5.83
CA ILE A 70 11.67 5.64 4.72
C ILE A 70 11.94 7.04 5.26
N SER A 71 12.73 7.82 4.54
CA SER A 71 12.97 9.21 4.88
C SER A 71 13.02 10.09 3.64
N PHE A 72 12.45 11.27 3.74
CA PHE A 72 12.47 12.26 2.67
C PHE A 72 12.45 13.67 3.25
N THR A 73 12.87 14.64 2.42
CA THR A 73 12.90 16.04 2.81
C THR A 73 11.83 16.80 2.05
N VAL A 74 11.01 17.56 2.78
CA VAL A 74 9.95 18.41 2.24
C VAL A 74 10.33 19.87 2.48
N LYS A 75 10.14 20.72 1.48
CA LYS A 75 10.23 22.16 1.66
C LYS A 75 8.87 22.65 2.15
N ALA A 76 8.83 23.21 3.34
CA ALA A 76 7.65 23.84 3.91
C ALA A 76 7.83 25.38 3.86
N ALA A 77 6.78 26.09 3.45
CA ALA A 77 6.77 27.54 3.53
C ALA A 77 6.65 27.99 4.99
N SER A 78 7.39 29.03 5.37
CA SER A 78 7.18 29.68 6.65
C SER A 78 5.87 30.47 6.66
N ALA A 79 5.36 30.80 7.84
CA ALA A 79 4.17 31.63 7.96
C ALA A 79 4.35 33.01 7.29
N GLU A 80 5.57 33.51 7.24
CA GLU A 80 5.91 34.81 6.63
C GLU A 80 6.33 34.68 5.15
N ALA A 81 6.26 33.49 4.56
CA ALA A 81 6.59 33.16 3.15
C ALA A 81 8.03 33.56 2.70
N VAL A 82 8.84 34.10 3.57
CA VAL A 82 10.18 34.63 3.24
C VAL A 82 11.25 33.56 3.30
N PHE A 83 11.11 32.56 4.19
CA PHE A 83 12.11 31.52 4.38
C PHE A 83 11.51 30.13 4.25
N PRO A 84 11.90 29.33 3.24
CA PRO A 84 11.50 27.93 3.18
C PRO A 84 12.27 27.09 4.21
N PHE A 85 11.54 26.28 4.97
CA PHE A 85 12.15 25.28 5.84
C PHE A 85 12.34 23.96 5.12
N ALA A 86 13.47 23.32 5.32
CA ALA A 86 13.67 21.93 4.93
C ALA A 86 13.30 21.03 6.12
N VAL A 87 12.20 20.30 5.99
CA VAL A 87 11.73 19.37 7.02
C VAL A 87 12.09 17.96 6.58
N ARG A 88 12.90 17.29 7.38
CA ARG A 88 13.17 15.86 7.20
C ARG A 88 12.06 15.05 7.86
N VAL A 89 11.42 14.21 7.09
CA VAL A 89 10.35 13.32 7.54
C VAL A 89 10.90 11.90 7.55
N GLU A 90 10.72 11.20 8.66
CA GLU A 90 11.07 9.78 8.81
C GLU A 90 9.81 9.01 9.18
N LEU A 91 9.50 7.96 8.42
CA LEU A 91 8.28 7.16 8.57
C LEU A 91 8.66 5.68 8.61
N ALA A 92 7.96 4.92 9.45
CA ALA A 92 7.89 3.47 9.31
C ALA A 92 6.67 3.13 8.46
N CYS A 93 6.87 2.36 7.40
CA CYS A 93 5.80 1.92 6.52
C CYS A 93 5.83 0.42 6.31
N ARG A 94 4.65 -0.13 6.02
CA ARG A 94 4.44 -1.53 5.72
C ARG A 94 3.36 -1.66 4.64
N VAL A 95 3.54 -2.60 3.73
CA VAL A 95 2.53 -2.93 2.73
C VAL A 95 1.40 -3.72 3.39
N LEU A 96 0.19 -3.16 3.42
CA LEU A 96 -1.01 -3.83 3.93
C LEU A 96 -1.79 -4.53 2.83
N ASN A 97 -1.75 -4.00 1.61
CA ASN A 97 -2.41 -4.59 0.46
C ASN A 97 -1.40 -4.84 -0.68
N PRO A 98 -0.81 -6.04 -0.75
CA PRO A 98 0.18 -6.39 -1.76
C PRO A 98 -0.39 -6.32 -3.19
N PHE A 99 -1.69 -6.57 -3.37
CA PHE A 99 -2.32 -6.48 -4.68
C PHE A 99 -2.25 -5.07 -5.28
N THR A 100 -2.49 -4.03 -4.48
CA THR A 100 -2.38 -2.65 -4.94
C THR A 100 -0.96 -2.33 -5.44
N ILE A 101 0.06 -2.81 -4.73
CA ILE A 101 1.46 -2.67 -5.14
C ILE A 101 1.72 -3.32 -6.51
N ALA A 102 1.24 -4.56 -6.71
CA ALA A 102 1.41 -5.28 -7.95
C ALA A 102 0.61 -4.64 -9.11
N ARG A 103 -0.65 -4.25 -8.87
CA ARG A 103 -1.53 -3.63 -9.85
C ARG A 103 -0.99 -2.30 -10.35
N ASP A 104 -0.59 -1.44 -9.44
CA ASP A 104 -0.13 -0.08 -9.74
C ASP A 104 1.37 -0.04 -10.03
N ASN A 105 2.05 -1.20 -10.01
CA ASN A 105 3.49 -1.39 -10.26
C ASN A 105 4.36 -0.41 -9.44
N ILE A 106 4.07 -0.30 -8.15
CA ILE A 106 4.76 0.62 -7.26
C ILE A 106 6.17 0.10 -6.96
N GLN A 107 7.18 0.75 -7.49
CA GLN A 107 8.59 0.39 -7.30
C GLN A 107 9.33 1.31 -6.34
N ASP A 108 8.74 2.46 -6.00
CA ASP A 108 9.30 3.44 -5.08
C ASP A 108 8.23 3.87 -4.08
N MET A 109 8.40 3.45 -2.83
CA MET A 109 7.44 3.77 -1.77
C MET A 109 7.43 5.25 -1.40
N THR A 110 8.58 5.93 -1.49
CA THR A 110 8.62 7.37 -1.23
C THR A 110 7.85 8.13 -2.30
N ALA A 111 8.06 7.81 -3.57
CA ALA A 111 7.34 8.44 -4.67
C ALA A 111 5.82 8.17 -4.60
N ALA A 112 5.41 6.97 -4.17
CA ALA A 112 4.01 6.62 -4.01
C ALA A 112 3.30 7.36 -2.86
N LEU A 113 4.03 7.71 -1.80
CA LEU A 113 3.50 8.39 -0.62
C LEU A 113 3.59 9.92 -0.73
N PHE A 114 4.60 10.43 -1.44
CA PHE A 114 4.86 11.85 -1.56
C PHE A 114 3.68 12.68 -2.12
N PRO A 115 2.94 12.26 -3.16
CA PRO A 115 1.80 13.03 -3.68
C PRO A 115 0.64 13.17 -2.69
N ARG A 116 0.57 12.31 -1.69
CA ARG A 116 -0.48 12.35 -0.64
C ARG A 116 -0.13 13.26 0.52
N TRP A 117 1.11 13.75 0.58
CA TRP A 117 1.49 14.75 1.56
C TRP A 117 0.90 16.09 1.15
N PRO A 118 0.01 16.69 1.95
CA PRO A 118 -0.59 17.97 1.58
C PRO A 118 0.50 19.04 1.51
N ALA A 119 0.88 19.43 0.31
CA ALA A 119 1.50 20.72 0.12
C ALA A 119 0.47 21.76 0.61
N ARG A 120 0.58 22.21 1.86
CA ARG A 120 -0.23 23.31 2.37
C ARG A 120 0.18 24.58 1.65
N SER A 121 -0.30 24.75 0.44
CA SER A 121 -0.53 26.08 -0.09
C SER A 121 -1.75 26.62 0.69
N GLY A 122 -1.50 27.66 1.50
CA GLY A 122 -2.48 28.20 2.40
C GLY A 122 -3.77 28.56 1.71
N THR A 123 -4.82 27.89 2.10
CA THR A 123 -6.17 28.41 2.35
C THR A 123 -6.94 27.29 3.03
N PRO A 124 -7.49 27.48 4.23
CA PRO A 124 -8.40 26.50 4.81
C PRO A 124 -9.67 26.52 3.97
N ARG A 125 -9.86 25.54 3.09
CA ARG A 125 -11.19 25.26 2.56
C ARG A 125 -12.06 24.83 3.74
N ARG A 126 -12.86 25.78 4.23
CA ARG A 126 -14.05 25.49 5.01
C ARG A 126 -14.90 24.51 4.17
N GLY A 127 -15.20 23.36 4.70
CA GLY A 127 -16.25 22.49 4.19
C GLY A 127 -15.78 21.10 3.82
N SER A 128 -15.58 20.27 4.82
CA SER A 128 -15.90 18.85 4.75
C SER A 128 -16.40 18.45 6.13
N THR A 129 -17.68 18.53 6.26
CA THR A 129 -18.47 18.06 7.40
C THR A 129 -18.27 16.55 7.51
N CYS A 130 -17.38 16.12 8.41
CA CYS A 130 -17.47 14.77 8.95
C CYS A 130 -18.80 14.65 9.65
N CYS A 131 -19.75 13.92 9.05
CA CYS A 131 -20.97 13.50 9.71
C CYS A 131 -20.63 12.57 10.88
N ALA A 132 -20.36 13.15 12.03
CA ALA A 132 -20.48 12.44 13.30
C ALA A 132 -21.96 12.19 13.51
N ARG A 133 -22.41 10.97 13.27
CA ARG A 133 -23.73 10.49 13.70
C ARG A 133 -23.78 10.56 15.23
N ARG A 134 -24.37 11.61 15.72
CA ARG A 134 -24.80 11.72 17.13
C ARG A 134 -26.00 10.81 17.32
N THR A 135 -25.80 9.65 17.92
CA THR A 135 -26.87 8.83 18.48
C THR A 135 -27.54 9.62 19.60
N ARG A 136 -28.77 10.01 19.41
CA ARG A 136 -29.62 10.55 20.47
C ARG A 136 -30.04 9.39 21.37
N PRO A 137 -29.91 9.51 22.70
CA PRO A 137 -30.54 8.59 23.62
C PRO A 137 -32.04 8.82 23.63
N GLY A 138 -32.82 7.73 23.66
CA GLY A 138 -34.24 7.71 23.64
C GLY A 138 -34.88 8.45 24.82
N ARG A 139 -35.95 9.16 24.54
CA ARG A 139 -36.94 9.57 25.53
C ARG A 139 -38.09 8.55 25.46
N SER A 140 -38.15 7.73 26.46
CA SER A 140 -39.39 7.07 26.86
C SER A 140 -40.38 8.11 27.29
N ASN A 141 -41.55 8.11 26.66
CA ASN A 141 -42.70 8.80 27.22
C ASN A 141 -43.86 7.79 27.31
N CYS A 142 -44.17 7.45 28.54
CA CYS A 142 -45.46 6.83 28.90
C CYS A 142 -46.59 7.85 28.71
N GLY A 143 -47.70 7.39 28.19
CA GLY A 143 -48.96 8.08 28.10
C GLY A 143 -49.94 7.18 27.38
#